data_90a60df31026135dbb8dcf0c8758492a
#
_entry.id   90a60df31026135dbb8dcf0c8758492a
#
_cell.length_a   1.000
_cell.length_b   1.000
_cell.length_c   1.000
_cell.angle_alpha   90.00
_cell.angle_beta   90.00
_cell.angle_gamma   90.00
#
_symmetry.space_group_name_H-M   'P 1'
#
loop_
_entity.id
_entity.type
_entity.pdbx_description
1 polymer ?
#
loop_
_entity_poly.entity_id
_entity_poly.type
_entity_poly.pdbx_seq_one_letter_code
_entity_poly.pdbx_strand_id
1 'polypeptide(L)'
;MKRFLLSAALLAAATSAIHAHTLDGVVKDNKTGEPLIGTVIRVKELPNVSTTTGLDGTFTLHELPDKGKFTIIVSYMSYKTREMVVDVAKKDKVDIPMDEDLKQLGEVVVTGHREYRSDRSAIETVKNAGNVLNVMSQQSIQLSPDVNVASVLQRVSGVTMERDASGEASYAILRGMDKRYNYTLVNGVKIPSPDDKNRYIPLNIFPSDLMDRLVVSKSLTADMEGDAAGGVVDMVMKDAPSRFQIQANAAIGASDYFWKDGRDYLTSNRSDYTKKSPYEAFGKDYKAQMSDFKNGPVQLKSHSLPAPNFIGGLSIGNRFWNDRLGVMLAGSVQNVFRGTERTYNSVKMASGEQAMYISNLQHRYYSIHDLTAGAHAKLDLTLPGHKLEWYNMYVRTNSKGIRYNNSVNTEYIGADSYTQDDEVRSLSTTQSIFATNLKGTHHLTKDFTLDWSGVFSQAKEEDPDRTYVTLTNTVSRKAE
;
A
#
# COMPACT_ATOMS: atom_id res chain seq x y z
N MET A 1 -5.37 9.16 -44.95
CA MET A 1 -6.76 9.34 -44.57
C MET A 1 -7.67 8.12 -44.82
N LYS A 2 -7.60 7.37 -45.94
CA LYS A 2 -8.45 6.18 -46.19
C LYS A 2 -8.21 4.98 -45.24
N ARG A 3 -7.03 4.81 -44.65
CA ARG A 3 -6.75 3.72 -43.67
C ARG A 3 -7.28 4.01 -42.26
N PHE A 4 -7.46 5.27 -41.90
CA PHE A 4 -8.02 5.68 -40.60
C PHE A 4 -9.54 5.53 -40.55
N LEU A 5 -10.23 5.69 -41.67
CA LEU A 5 -11.70 5.51 -41.79
C LEU A 5 -12.10 4.05 -41.76
N LEU A 6 -11.25 3.13 -42.22
CA LEU A 6 -11.55 1.69 -42.14
C LEU A 6 -11.42 1.14 -40.72
N SER A 7 -10.48 1.67 -39.94
CA SER A 7 -10.31 1.28 -38.53
C SER A 7 -11.45 1.80 -37.63
N ALA A 8 -11.99 2.97 -37.94
CA ALA A 8 -13.13 3.53 -37.22
C ALA A 8 -14.44 2.81 -37.55
N ALA A 9 -14.60 2.32 -38.80
CA ALA A 9 -15.76 1.54 -39.19
C ALA A 9 -15.76 0.12 -38.59
N LEU A 10 -14.59 -0.50 -38.39
CA LEU A 10 -14.50 -1.80 -37.71
C LEU A 10 -14.76 -1.70 -36.19
N LEU A 11 -14.44 -0.56 -35.54
CA LEU A 11 -14.77 -0.34 -34.15
C LEU A 11 -16.25 -0.03 -33.89
N ALA A 12 -16.92 0.56 -34.86
CA ALA A 12 -18.38 0.85 -34.80
C ALA A 12 -19.28 -0.37 -35.05
N ALA A 13 -18.74 -1.43 -35.67
CA ALA A 13 -19.49 -2.67 -35.92
C ALA A 13 -19.48 -3.66 -34.74
N ALA A 14 -18.68 -3.40 -33.68
CA ALA A 14 -18.58 -4.28 -32.52
C ALA A 14 -19.49 -3.91 -31.35
N THR A 15 -20.35 -2.89 -31.48
CA THR A 15 -21.40 -2.59 -30.51
C THR A 15 -22.72 -3.29 -30.94
N SER A 16 -22.69 -4.61 -30.93
CA SER A 16 -23.96 -5.38 -30.84
C SER A 16 -24.49 -5.06 -29.42
N ALA A 17 -25.59 -4.31 -29.37
CA ALA A 17 -26.33 -4.10 -28.14
C ALA A 17 -26.74 -5.48 -27.62
N ILE A 18 -26.01 -5.99 -26.60
CA ILE A 18 -26.46 -7.14 -25.84
C ILE A 18 -27.67 -6.62 -25.05
N HIS A 19 -28.86 -6.97 -25.49
CA HIS A 19 -30.06 -6.75 -24.73
C HIS A 19 -30.00 -7.74 -23.56
N ALA A 20 -29.68 -7.23 -22.39
CA ALA A 20 -29.66 -8.02 -21.18
C ALA A 20 -31.07 -8.03 -20.59
N HIS A 21 -31.69 -9.21 -20.55
CA HIS A 21 -32.97 -9.41 -19.90
C HIS A 21 -32.81 -9.38 -18.37
N THR A 22 -33.77 -8.78 -17.67
CA THR A 22 -33.79 -8.76 -16.19
C THR A 22 -34.91 -9.61 -15.68
N LEU A 23 -34.69 -10.42 -14.67
CA LEU A 23 -35.66 -11.22 -13.96
C LEU A 23 -35.83 -10.69 -12.55
N ASP A 24 -37.02 -10.19 -12.23
CA ASP A 24 -37.39 -9.75 -10.91
C ASP A 24 -38.06 -10.87 -10.10
N GLY A 25 -37.92 -10.83 -8.78
CA GLY A 25 -38.60 -11.79 -7.92
C GLY A 25 -38.66 -11.39 -6.47
N VAL A 26 -39.38 -12.18 -5.72
CA VAL A 26 -39.50 -12.05 -4.27
C VAL A 26 -39.26 -13.41 -3.62
N VAL A 27 -38.48 -13.45 -2.55
CA VAL A 27 -38.26 -14.66 -1.73
C VAL A 27 -38.92 -14.47 -0.38
N LYS A 28 -39.76 -15.43 0.00
CA LYS A 28 -40.53 -15.40 1.25
C LYS A 28 -40.47 -16.73 1.96
N ASP A 29 -40.65 -16.69 3.27
CA ASP A 29 -40.94 -17.90 4.05
C ASP A 29 -42.27 -18.51 3.65
N ASN A 30 -42.30 -19.82 3.42
CA ASN A 30 -43.49 -20.52 2.95
C ASN A 30 -44.60 -20.62 4.01
N LYS A 31 -44.25 -20.55 5.30
CA LYS A 31 -45.19 -20.67 6.41
C LYS A 31 -45.69 -19.31 6.94
N THR A 32 -44.78 -18.38 7.11
CA THR A 32 -45.08 -17.07 7.71
C THR A 32 -45.40 -16.01 6.68
N GLY A 33 -44.98 -16.19 5.41
CA GLY A 33 -45.09 -15.20 4.34
C GLY A 33 -44.14 -14.02 4.50
N GLU A 34 -43.25 -14.03 5.51
CA GLU A 34 -42.29 -12.96 5.75
C GLU A 34 -41.20 -12.93 4.68
N PRO A 35 -40.74 -11.75 4.24
CA PRO A 35 -39.69 -11.62 3.25
C PRO A 35 -38.34 -12.10 3.81
N LEU A 36 -37.61 -12.91 3.05
CA LEU A 36 -36.28 -13.40 3.42
C LEU A 36 -35.20 -12.47 2.91
N ILE A 37 -34.60 -11.71 3.80
CA ILE A 37 -33.59 -10.67 3.55
C ILE A 37 -32.21 -11.30 3.39
N GLY A 38 -31.47 -10.97 2.34
CA GLY A 38 -30.12 -11.48 2.12
C GLY A 38 -30.04 -12.91 1.59
N THR A 39 -31.16 -13.44 1.07
CA THR A 39 -31.18 -14.74 0.36
C THR A 39 -30.32 -14.66 -0.89
N VAL A 40 -29.46 -15.65 -1.12
CA VAL A 40 -28.59 -15.73 -2.28
C VAL A 40 -29.29 -16.44 -3.42
N ILE A 41 -29.35 -15.78 -4.57
CA ILE A 41 -29.93 -16.28 -5.81
C ILE A 41 -28.83 -16.42 -6.87
N ARG A 42 -28.65 -17.59 -7.45
CA ARG A 42 -27.65 -17.89 -8.49
C ARG A 42 -28.30 -18.60 -9.67
N VAL A 43 -27.75 -18.38 -10.86
CA VAL A 43 -28.13 -19.11 -12.07
C VAL A 43 -27.14 -20.26 -12.29
N LYS A 44 -27.62 -21.50 -12.36
CA LYS A 44 -26.78 -22.71 -12.45
C LYS A 44 -25.94 -22.74 -13.73
N GLU A 45 -26.52 -22.35 -14.84
CA GLU A 45 -25.91 -22.33 -16.16
C GLU A 45 -25.00 -21.10 -16.37
N LEU A 46 -25.16 -20.05 -15.56
CA LEU A 46 -24.43 -18.79 -15.64
C LEU A 46 -23.81 -18.43 -14.26
N PRO A 47 -22.65 -19.00 -13.91
CA PRO A 47 -22.08 -18.87 -12.57
C PRO A 47 -21.76 -17.44 -12.15
N ASN A 48 -21.62 -16.52 -13.11
CA ASN A 48 -21.34 -15.10 -12.85
C ASN A 48 -22.62 -14.28 -12.59
N VAL A 49 -23.81 -14.84 -12.86
CA VAL A 49 -25.09 -14.17 -12.65
C VAL A 49 -25.65 -14.60 -11.29
N SER A 50 -25.54 -13.69 -10.33
CA SER A 50 -26.07 -13.90 -8.98
C SER A 50 -26.47 -12.57 -8.35
N THR A 51 -27.41 -12.63 -7.40
CA THR A 51 -27.89 -11.47 -6.64
C THR A 51 -28.29 -11.89 -5.23
N THR A 52 -28.64 -10.93 -4.38
CA THR A 52 -29.20 -11.17 -3.03
C THR A 52 -30.49 -10.37 -2.85
N THR A 53 -31.40 -10.89 -2.04
CA THR A 53 -32.65 -10.17 -1.75
C THR A 53 -32.41 -8.93 -0.88
N GLY A 54 -33.17 -7.87 -1.18
CA GLY A 54 -33.26 -6.63 -0.38
C GLY A 54 -34.04 -6.78 0.92
N LEU A 55 -34.29 -5.65 1.60
CA LEU A 55 -35.02 -5.61 2.88
C LEU A 55 -36.47 -6.10 2.78
N ASP A 56 -37.06 -6.01 1.64
CA ASP A 56 -38.45 -6.46 1.33
C ASP A 56 -38.50 -7.86 0.69
N GLY A 57 -37.37 -8.58 0.66
CA GLY A 57 -37.24 -9.89 0.05
C GLY A 57 -37.22 -9.85 -1.49
N THR A 58 -37.21 -8.69 -2.12
CA THR A 58 -37.14 -8.54 -3.57
C THR A 58 -35.73 -8.73 -4.09
N PHE A 59 -35.58 -9.22 -5.32
CA PHE A 59 -34.33 -9.33 -6.04
C PHE A 59 -34.49 -9.03 -7.52
N THR A 60 -33.41 -8.60 -8.17
CA THR A 60 -33.31 -8.46 -9.62
C THR A 60 -32.05 -9.19 -10.08
N LEU A 61 -32.21 -10.12 -11.02
CA LEU A 61 -31.11 -10.75 -11.74
C LEU A 61 -30.90 -10.01 -13.06
N HIS A 62 -29.73 -9.46 -13.25
CA HIS A 62 -29.30 -8.77 -14.47
C HIS A 62 -28.51 -9.70 -15.38
N GLU A 63 -28.31 -9.32 -16.63
CA GLU A 63 -27.47 -10.00 -17.62
C GLU A 63 -27.92 -11.41 -18.02
N LEU A 64 -29.24 -11.67 -18.01
CA LEU A 64 -29.79 -12.89 -18.54
C LEU A 64 -29.96 -12.79 -20.07
N PRO A 65 -29.76 -13.89 -20.83
CA PRO A 65 -30.10 -13.91 -22.24
C PRO A 65 -31.62 -13.77 -22.46
N ASP A 66 -32.05 -13.11 -23.54
CA ASP A 66 -33.44 -12.81 -23.81
C ASP A 66 -34.35 -14.04 -24.01
N LYS A 67 -33.75 -15.21 -24.23
CA LYS A 67 -34.50 -16.47 -24.46
C LYS A 67 -33.72 -17.64 -23.82
N GLY A 68 -34.47 -18.53 -23.21
CA GLY A 68 -33.94 -19.77 -22.66
C GLY A 68 -34.59 -20.15 -21.33
N LYS A 69 -34.32 -21.38 -20.92
CA LYS A 69 -34.69 -21.89 -19.59
C LYS A 69 -33.44 -21.95 -18.73
N PHE A 70 -33.48 -21.30 -17.59
CA PHE A 70 -32.37 -21.28 -16.63
C PHE A 70 -32.82 -21.86 -15.31
N THR A 71 -31.91 -22.60 -14.67
CA THR A 71 -32.14 -23.12 -13.32
C THR A 71 -31.65 -22.12 -12.29
N ILE A 72 -32.57 -21.54 -11.53
CA ILE A 72 -32.27 -20.64 -10.42
C ILE A 72 -32.09 -21.47 -9.16
N ILE A 73 -30.96 -21.29 -8.47
CA ILE A 73 -30.65 -21.87 -7.18
C ILE A 73 -30.80 -20.78 -6.12
N VAL A 74 -31.71 -20.99 -5.19
CA VAL A 74 -32.01 -20.06 -4.10
C VAL A 74 -31.58 -20.70 -2.79
N SER A 75 -30.70 -20.04 -2.04
CA SER A 75 -30.16 -20.53 -0.78
C SER A 75 -30.21 -19.46 0.31
N TYR A 76 -30.69 -19.86 1.49
CA TYR A 76 -30.75 -19.02 2.68
C TYR A 76 -30.41 -19.85 3.92
N MET A 77 -29.81 -19.22 4.92
CA MET A 77 -29.37 -19.92 6.15
C MET A 77 -30.60 -20.48 6.89
N SER A 78 -30.51 -21.75 7.30
CA SER A 78 -31.62 -22.49 7.96
C SER A 78 -32.83 -22.81 7.06
N TYR A 79 -32.71 -22.64 5.73
CA TYR A 79 -33.74 -23.01 4.78
C TYR A 79 -33.23 -24.06 3.77
N LYS A 80 -34.13 -24.90 3.26
CA LYS A 80 -33.80 -25.87 2.21
C LYS A 80 -33.46 -25.12 0.92
N THR A 81 -32.29 -25.41 0.35
CA THR A 81 -31.93 -24.88 -0.95
C THR A 81 -32.98 -25.29 -1.98
N ARG A 82 -33.49 -24.33 -2.75
CA ARG A 82 -34.51 -24.54 -3.76
C ARG A 82 -33.92 -24.33 -5.15
N GLU A 83 -34.10 -25.33 -6.01
CA GLU A 83 -33.81 -25.21 -7.44
C GLU A 83 -35.14 -25.11 -8.22
N MET A 84 -35.18 -24.16 -9.14
CA MET A 84 -36.35 -23.97 -10.02
C MET A 84 -35.96 -23.57 -11.43
N VAL A 85 -36.65 -24.11 -12.43
CA VAL A 85 -36.41 -23.75 -13.82
C VAL A 85 -37.35 -22.61 -14.21
N VAL A 86 -36.78 -21.52 -14.69
CA VAL A 86 -37.51 -20.34 -15.15
C VAL A 86 -37.28 -20.16 -16.65
N ASP A 87 -38.35 -19.96 -17.40
CA ASP A 87 -38.30 -19.61 -18.82
C ASP A 87 -38.41 -18.09 -18.93
N VAL A 88 -37.29 -17.44 -19.14
CA VAL A 88 -37.19 -15.96 -19.16
C VAL A 88 -37.96 -15.32 -20.31
N ALA A 89 -38.25 -16.06 -21.35
CA ALA A 89 -39.10 -15.57 -22.45
C ALA A 89 -40.59 -15.45 -22.08
N LYS A 90 -41.03 -16.03 -20.95
CA LYS A 90 -42.41 -16.09 -20.52
C LYS A 90 -42.72 -15.45 -19.19
N LYS A 91 -41.68 -15.20 -18.36
CA LYS A 91 -41.86 -14.68 -17.00
C LYS A 91 -40.78 -13.68 -16.66
N ASP A 92 -41.20 -12.46 -16.40
CA ASP A 92 -40.34 -11.36 -15.91
C ASP A 92 -40.34 -11.26 -14.40
N LYS A 93 -41.27 -11.95 -13.71
CA LYS A 93 -41.39 -11.97 -12.25
C LYS A 93 -41.59 -13.37 -11.68
N VAL A 94 -40.94 -13.67 -10.57
CA VAL A 94 -40.97 -14.98 -9.90
C VAL A 94 -41.20 -14.79 -8.40
N ASP A 95 -42.12 -15.52 -7.80
CA ASP A 95 -42.34 -15.63 -6.36
C ASP A 95 -41.78 -16.97 -5.88
N ILE A 96 -40.86 -16.93 -4.90
CA ILE A 96 -40.10 -18.09 -4.46
C ILE A 96 -40.32 -18.32 -2.96
N PRO A 97 -41.26 -19.23 -2.60
CA PRO A 97 -41.44 -19.65 -1.22
C PRO A 97 -40.32 -20.62 -0.81
N MET A 98 -39.71 -20.39 0.35
CA MET A 98 -38.67 -21.21 0.94
C MET A 98 -39.18 -21.96 2.17
N ASP A 99 -38.79 -23.21 2.31
CA ASP A 99 -39.12 -24.05 3.47
C ASP A 99 -37.95 -24.10 4.45
N GLU A 100 -38.22 -23.93 5.75
CA GLU A 100 -37.20 -24.08 6.79
C GLU A 100 -36.61 -25.50 6.81
N ASP A 101 -35.29 -25.59 6.99
CA ASP A 101 -34.59 -26.84 7.22
C ASP A 101 -34.21 -27.02 8.68
N LEU A 102 -35.13 -27.55 9.47
CA LEU A 102 -34.95 -27.80 10.91
C LEU A 102 -33.86 -28.87 11.23
N LYS A 103 -33.25 -29.49 10.22
CA LYS A 103 -32.21 -30.52 10.39
C LYS A 103 -30.77 -30.03 10.30
N GLN A 104 -30.54 -28.76 9.94
CA GLN A 104 -29.18 -28.20 9.80
C GLN A 104 -28.73 -27.38 11.02
N LEU A 105 -28.74 -27.97 12.21
CA LEU A 105 -27.86 -27.58 13.31
C LEU A 105 -26.56 -28.42 13.32
N GLY A 106 -26.11 -28.84 12.17
CA GLY A 106 -24.77 -29.34 11.94
C GLY A 106 -23.87 -28.20 11.45
N GLU A 107 -22.78 -28.01 12.13
CA GLU A 107 -21.71 -27.06 11.81
C GLU A 107 -21.52 -26.92 10.28
N VAL A 108 -21.99 -25.82 9.72
CA VAL A 108 -21.68 -25.46 8.33
C VAL A 108 -20.21 -25.02 8.34
N VAL A 109 -19.30 -25.96 8.10
CA VAL A 109 -17.93 -25.63 7.72
C VAL A 109 -18.03 -24.91 6.37
N VAL A 110 -18.13 -23.59 6.41
CA VAL A 110 -18.03 -22.74 5.23
C VAL A 110 -16.59 -22.83 4.74
N THR A 111 -16.29 -23.80 3.89
CA THR A 111 -15.04 -23.90 3.13
C THR A 111 -14.99 -22.88 1.98
N GLY A 112 -15.65 -21.77 2.12
CA GLY A 112 -15.52 -20.65 1.20
C GLY A 112 -14.32 -19.80 1.58
N HIS A 113 -13.34 -19.66 0.70
CA HIS A 113 -12.33 -18.63 0.84
C HIS A 113 -13.04 -17.26 0.80
N ARG A 114 -13.06 -16.61 1.95
CA ARG A 114 -13.62 -15.26 2.08
C ARG A 114 -12.72 -14.31 1.29
N GLU A 115 -13.19 -13.83 0.14
CA GLU A 115 -12.49 -12.78 -0.59
C GLU A 115 -12.64 -11.45 0.17
N TYR A 116 -11.59 -11.06 0.89
CA TYR A 116 -11.54 -9.81 1.67
C TYR A 116 -11.27 -8.56 0.81
N ARG A 117 -11.60 -8.58 -0.48
CA ARG A 117 -11.22 -7.54 -1.45
C ARG A 117 -12.15 -6.34 -1.48
N SER A 118 -13.41 -6.52 -1.07
CA SER A 118 -14.44 -5.48 -1.14
C SER A 118 -14.53 -4.67 0.15
N ASP A 119 -15.05 -3.44 0.04
CA ASP A 119 -15.33 -2.60 1.20
C ASP A 119 -16.34 -3.25 2.15
N ARG A 120 -17.29 -4.01 1.62
CA ARG A 120 -18.24 -4.78 2.44
C ARG A 120 -17.53 -5.80 3.34
N SER A 121 -16.55 -6.53 2.81
CA SER A 121 -15.78 -7.49 3.60
C SER A 121 -14.90 -6.81 4.65
N ALA A 122 -14.40 -5.60 4.35
CA ALA A 122 -13.69 -4.77 5.31
C ALA A 122 -14.61 -4.38 6.48
N ILE A 123 -15.83 -3.92 6.19
CA ILE A 123 -16.84 -3.57 7.21
C ILE A 123 -17.23 -4.79 8.06
N GLU A 124 -17.43 -5.95 7.43
CA GLU A 124 -17.71 -7.19 8.17
C GLU A 124 -16.55 -7.59 9.09
N THR A 125 -15.31 -7.39 8.64
CA THR A 125 -14.12 -7.65 9.47
C THR A 125 -14.10 -6.73 10.70
N VAL A 126 -14.37 -5.44 10.52
CA VAL A 126 -14.47 -4.48 11.61
C VAL A 126 -15.61 -4.84 12.57
N LYS A 127 -16.78 -5.23 12.04
CA LYS A 127 -17.96 -5.60 12.86
C LYS A 127 -17.71 -6.83 13.73
N ASN A 128 -16.96 -7.80 13.22
CA ASN A 128 -16.70 -9.08 13.89
C ASN A 128 -15.41 -9.09 14.72
N ALA A 129 -14.67 -7.99 14.72
CA ALA A 129 -13.43 -7.89 15.49
C ALA A 129 -13.70 -7.75 16.99
N GLY A 130 -12.88 -8.42 17.80
CA GLY A 130 -12.92 -8.31 19.26
C GLY A 130 -12.25 -7.04 19.80
N ASN A 131 -11.66 -6.21 18.93
CA ASN A 131 -10.93 -5.00 19.26
C ASN A 131 -11.28 -3.84 18.31
N VAL A 132 -10.86 -2.63 18.68
CA VAL A 132 -11.09 -1.44 17.84
C VAL A 132 -10.08 -1.43 16.70
N LEU A 133 -10.53 -1.65 15.47
CA LEU A 133 -9.69 -1.61 14.27
C LEU A 133 -10.37 -0.90 13.11
N ASN A 134 -9.56 -0.51 12.13
CA ASN A 134 -9.99 -0.05 10.82
C ASN A 134 -9.38 -0.95 9.76
N VAL A 135 -10.16 -1.27 8.74
CA VAL A 135 -9.69 -2.05 7.59
C VAL A 135 -9.85 -1.22 6.33
N MET A 136 -8.81 -1.14 5.53
CA MET A 136 -8.84 -0.60 4.19
C MET A 136 -8.79 -1.75 3.19
N SER A 137 -9.82 -1.89 2.37
CA SER A 137 -9.94 -2.99 1.41
C SER A 137 -8.99 -2.82 0.23
N GLN A 138 -8.75 -3.90 -0.52
CA GLN A 138 -8.01 -3.85 -1.78
C GLN A 138 -8.67 -2.88 -2.77
N GLN A 139 -9.98 -2.87 -2.85
CA GLN A 139 -10.74 -1.98 -3.73
C GLN A 139 -10.47 -0.51 -3.39
N SER A 140 -10.54 -0.14 -2.12
CA SER A 140 -10.24 1.23 -1.67
C SER A 140 -8.79 1.62 -1.94
N ILE A 141 -7.82 0.70 -1.76
CA ILE A 141 -6.41 0.93 -2.06
C ILE A 141 -6.20 1.16 -3.57
N GLN A 142 -6.80 0.33 -4.43
CA GLN A 142 -6.65 0.43 -5.87
C GLN A 142 -7.33 1.66 -6.49
N LEU A 143 -8.42 2.14 -5.89
CA LEU A 143 -9.11 3.36 -6.32
C LEU A 143 -8.39 4.63 -5.87
N SER A 144 -7.46 4.52 -4.93
CA SER A 144 -6.69 5.67 -4.45
C SER A 144 -5.44 5.88 -5.33
N PRO A 145 -4.97 7.13 -5.51
CA PRO A 145 -3.74 7.42 -6.24
C PRO A 145 -2.47 7.15 -5.40
N ASP A 146 -2.61 6.43 -4.28
CA ASP A 146 -1.53 6.24 -3.30
C ASP A 146 -0.57 5.16 -3.75
N VAL A 147 0.67 5.53 -3.95
CA VAL A 147 1.71 4.65 -4.52
C VAL A 147 2.34 3.72 -3.48
N ASN A 148 2.31 4.10 -2.21
CA ASN A 148 2.92 3.34 -1.12
C ASN A 148 2.01 3.26 0.11
N VAL A 149 2.35 2.37 1.04
CA VAL A 149 1.57 2.12 2.26
C VAL A 149 1.46 3.36 3.14
N ALA A 150 2.51 4.17 3.24
CA ALA A 150 2.47 5.40 4.04
C ALA A 150 1.40 6.37 3.55
N SER A 151 1.25 6.51 2.22
CA SER A 151 0.22 7.35 1.61
C SER A 151 -1.19 6.78 1.83
N VAL A 152 -1.35 5.47 1.69
CA VAL A 152 -2.62 4.76 1.96
C VAL A 152 -3.07 4.98 3.41
N LEU A 153 -2.15 4.89 4.38
CA LEU A 153 -2.45 5.06 5.81
C LEU A 153 -2.99 6.43 6.17
N GLN A 154 -2.64 7.48 5.44
CA GLN A 154 -3.16 8.82 5.67
C GLN A 154 -4.69 8.91 5.52
N ARG A 155 -5.31 7.97 4.82
CA ARG A 155 -6.76 7.88 4.64
C ARG A 155 -7.48 7.18 5.79
N VAL A 156 -6.74 6.52 6.67
CA VAL A 156 -7.31 5.80 7.80
C VAL A 156 -7.59 6.78 8.94
N SER A 157 -8.81 6.81 9.42
CA SER A 157 -9.21 7.68 10.55
C SER A 157 -8.34 7.44 11.79
N GLY A 158 -7.88 8.52 12.43
CA GLY A 158 -7.04 8.46 13.63
C GLY A 158 -5.59 8.05 13.39
N VAL A 159 -5.14 8.08 12.13
CA VAL A 159 -3.75 7.92 11.73
C VAL A 159 -3.24 9.24 11.17
N THR A 160 -2.08 9.65 11.66
CA THR A 160 -1.29 10.73 11.07
C THR A 160 0.08 10.17 10.67
N MET A 161 0.79 10.86 9.81
CA MET A 161 2.08 10.40 9.34
C MET A 161 3.18 11.40 9.69
N GLU A 162 4.25 10.91 10.25
CA GLU A 162 5.48 11.69 10.32
C GLU A 162 6.08 11.78 8.91
N ARG A 163 6.50 12.99 8.56
CA ARG A 163 7.11 13.27 7.26
C ARG A 163 8.59 13.53 7.43
N ASP A 164 9.36 13.04 6.49
CA ASP A 164 10.78 13.33 6.40
C ASP A 164 11.06 14.79 6.01
N ALA A 165 12.34 15.17 5.92
CA ALA A 165 12.75 16.51 5.54
C ALA A 165 12.31 16.91 4.12
N SER A 166 12.04 15.96 3.25
CA SER A 166 11.55 16.19 1.89
C SER A 166 10.02 16.32 1.80
N GLY A 167 9.30 16.03 2.89
CA GLY A 167 7.85 16.06 2.96
C GLY A 167 7.18 14.71 2.69
N GLU A 168 7.95 13.65 2.45
CA GLU A 168 7.41 12.32 2.27
C GLU A 168 6.93 11.73 3.59
N ALA A 169 5.74 11.13 3.57
CA ALA A 169 5.22 10.40 4.71
C ALA A 169 5.98 9.08 4.87
N SER A 170 6.50 8.81 6.06
CA SER A 170 7.32 7.61 6.31
C SER A 170 6.81 6.77 7.46
N TYR A 171 6.49 7.36 8.60
CA TYR A 171 6.13 6.63 9.80
C TYR A 171 4.72 6.93 10.27
N ALA A 172 3.99 5.89 10.68
CA ALA A 172 2.64 6.05 11.23
C ALA A 172 2.69 6.59 12.67
N ILE A 173 1.79 7.51 12.97
CA ILE A 173 1.48 8.02 14.31
C ILE A 173 0.02 7.69 14.58
N LEU A 174 -0.21 6.73 15.44
CA LEU A 174 -1.55 6.27 15.80
C LEU A 174 -2.00 6.95 17.09
N ARG A 175 -3.18 7.54 17.07
CA ARG A 175 -3.78 8.22 18.25
C ARG A 175 -2.87 9.27 18.90
N GLY A 176 -2.00 9.92 18.12
CA GLY A 176 -1.02 10.89 18.62
C GLY A 176 0.18 10.30 19.36
N MET A 177 0.31 8.96 19.43
CA MET A 177 1.46 8.29 20.03
C MET A 177 2.65 8.29 19.10
N ASP A 178 3.83 8.61 19.61
CA ASP A 178 5.09 8.60 18.87
C ASP A 178 5.28 7.28 18.10
N LYS A 179 5.88 7.33 16.93
CA LYS A 179 6.13 6.19 16.03
C LYS A 179 6.79 4.98 16.72
N ARG A 180 7.56 5.18 17.79
CA ARG A 180 8.20 4.09 18.56
C ARG A 180 7.22 3.18 19.29
N TYR A 181 5.99 3.64 19.50
CA TYR A 181 4.93 2.89 20.16
C TYR A 181 3.97 2.23 19.17
N ASN A 182 4.25 2.30 17.87
CA ASN A 182 3.45 1.73 16.82
C ASN A 182 4.17 0.54 16.18
N TYR A 183 3.44 -0.54 16.03
CA TYR A 183 3.95 -1.78 15.43
C TYR A 183 3.58 -1.88 13.97
N THR A 184 4.50 -2.44 13.18
CA THR A 184 4.24 -2.80 11.77
C THR A 184 4.40 -4.30 11.59
N LEU A 185 3.36 -4.92 11.05
CA LEU A 185 3.31 -6.34 10.73
C LEU A 185 3.15 -6.55 9.22
N VAL A 186 3.57 -7.69 8.73
CA VAL A 186 3.27 -8.22 7.40
C VAL A 186 2.63 -9.58 7.58
N ASN A 187 1.36 -9.72 7.18
CA ASN A 187 0.56 -10.94 7.39
C ASN A 187 0.56 -11.40 8.86
N GLY A 188 0.44 -10.45 9.80
CA GLY A 188 0.44 -10.72 11.23
C GLY A 188 1.81 -11.00 11.84
N VAL A 189 2.90 -10.83 11.10
CA VAL A 189 4.27 -11.12 11.55
C VAL A 189 5.10 -9.86 11.61
N LYS A 190 5.81 -9.65 12.71
CA LYS A 190 6.76 -8.55 12.89
C LYS A 190 7.98 -8.74 11.98
N ILE A 191 8.36 -7.68 11.29
CA ILE A 191 9.54 -7.63 10.43
C ILE A 191 10.56 -6.62 10.98
N PRO A 192 11.87 -6.80 10.71
CA PRO A 192 12.90 -5.86 11.16
C PRO A 192 12.85 -4.55 10.36
N SER A 193 13.28 -3.46 11.01
CA SER A 193 13.50 -2.18 10.35
C SER A 193 14.81 -2.20 9.56
N PRO A 194 14.86 -1.64 8.36
CA PRO A 194 16.12 -1.40 7.66
C PRO A 194 16.85 -0.13 8.14
N ASP A 195 16.19 0.74 8.91
CA ASP A 195 16.77 1.98 9.41
C ASP A 195 17.88 1.68 10.45
N ASP A 196 19.06 2.29 10.31
CA ASP A 196 20.25 2.06 11.13
C ASP A 196 20.09 2.52 12.60
N LYS A 197 19.16 3.43 12.86
CA LYS A 197 18.94 4.07 14.17
C LYS A 197 17.67 3.64 14.85
N ASN A 198 16.67 3.20 14.08
CA ASN A 198 15.30 3.06 14.56
C ASN A 198 14.77 1.64 14.34
N ARG A 199 13.98 1.15 15.29
CA ARG A 199 13.33 -0.16 15.19
C ARG A 199 11.96 -0.11 14.50
N TYR A 200 11.41 1.08 14.30
CA TYR A 200 10.17 1.27 13.56
C TYR A 200 10.43 1.36 12.06
N ILE A 201 9.50 0.85 11.28
CA ILE A 201 9.68 0.58 9.86
C ILE A 201 9.16 1.76 9.04
N PRO A 202 9.94 2.29 8.09
CA PRO A 202 9.45 3.29 7.15
C PRO A 202 8.46 2.63 6.18
N LEU A 203 7.20 3.12 6.18
CA LEU A 203 6.11 2.50 5.42
C LEU A 203 6.07 2.93 3.95
N ASN A 204 6.82 3.95 3.58
CA ASN A 204 6.98 4.41 2.19
C ASN A 204 7.78 3.45 1.30
N ILE A 205 8.53 2.51 1.88
CA ILE A 205 9.27 1.49 1.11
C ILE A 205 8.37 0.38 0.56
N PHE A 206 7.13 0.24 1.05
CA PHE A 206 6.22 -0.81 0.61
C PHE A 206 5.27 -0.30 -0.47
N PRO A 207 5.34 -0.86 -1.70
CA PRO A 207 4.38 -0.57 -2.76
C PRO A 207 2.95 -0.98 -2.35
N SER A 208 1.99 -0.09 -2.55
CA SER A 208 0.57 -0.37 -2.27
C SER A 208 0.00 -1.50 -3.15
N ASP A 209 0.54 -1.69 -4.34
CA ASP A 209 0.14 -2.73 -5.29
C ASP A 209 0.31 -4.17 -4.80
N LEU A 210 1.19 -4.39 -3.83
CA LEU A 210 1.44 -5.72 -3.27
C LEU A 210 0.40 -6.13 -2.22
N MET A 211 -0.42 -5.18 -1.74
CA MET A 211 -1.36 -5.43 -0.65
C MET A 211 -2.73 -5.92 -1.14
N ASP A 212 -3.34 -6.76 -0.30
CA ASP A 212 -4.76 -7.12 -0.35
C ASP A 212 -5.58 -6.16 0.52
N ARG A 213 -5.13 -5.88 1.73
CA ARG A 213 -5.77 -4.95 2.65
C ARG A 213 -4.79 -4.43 3.68
N LEU A 214 -5.19 -3.36 4.33
CA LEU A 214 -4.46 -2.77 5.43
C LEU A 214 -5.34 -2.80 6.67
N VAL A 215 -4.84 -3.36 7.77
CA VAL A 215 -5.55 -3.45 9.05
C VAL A 215 -4.82 -2.58 10.07
N VAL A 216 -5.54 -1.65 10.67
CA VAL A 216 -5.02 -0.75 11.71
C VAL A 216 -5.75 -1.03 13.00
N SER A 217 -5.12 -1.76 13.91
CA SER A 217 -5.65 -2.04 15.25
C SER A 217 -5.30 -0.91 16.21
N LYS A 218 -6.31 -0.33 16.81
CA LYS A 218 -6.18 0.80 17.76
C LYS A 218 -6.21 0.37 19.22
N SER A 219 -6.58 -0.85 19.50
CA SER A 219 -6.50 -1.47 20.82
C SER A 219 -5.83 -2.84 20.68
N LEU A 220 -5.05 -3.21 21.68
CA LEU A 220 -4.31 -4.46 21.71
C LEU A 220 -5.23 -5.62 22.11
N THR A 221 -4.97 -6.77 21.52
CA THR A 221 -5.49 -8.07 21.96
C THR A 221 -4.38 -8.82 22.70
N ALA A 222 -4.73 -9.88 23.44
CA ALA A 222 -3.79 -10.62 24.28
C ALA A 222 -2.64 -11.31 23.50
N ASP A 223 -2.82 -11.52 22.21
CA ASP A 223 -1.83 -12.08 21.27
C ASP A 223 -0.85 -11.05 20.71
N MET A 224 -1.09 -9.75 20.95
CA MET A 224 -0.21 -8.67 20.48
C MET A 224 0.85 -8.33 21.52
N GLU A 225 2.02 -7.86 21.04
CA GLU A 225 3.10 -7.41 21.92
C GLU A 225 2.70 -6.13 22.68
N GLY A 226 2.95 -6.10 24.00
CA GLY A 226 2.50 -5.02 24.91
C GLY A 226 3.14 -3.65 24.68
N ASP A 227 4.25 -3.58 23.94
CA ASP A 227 4.92 -2.33 23.59
C ASP A 227 4.27 -1.59 22.38
N ALA A 228 3.27 -2.19 21.75
CA ALA A 228 2.45 -1.56 20.70
C ALA A 228 1.37 -0.60 21.28
N ALA A 229 1.70 0.19 22.29
CA ALA A 229 0.74 1.04 23.01
C ALA A 229 -0.01 2.04 22.11
N GLY A 230 0.58 2.50 21.02
CA GLY A 230 -0.05 3.35 20.01
C GLY A 230 -1.03 2.60 19.13
N GLY A 231 -0.70 1.39 18.75
CA GLY A 231 -1.48 0.52 17.88
C GLY A 231 -0.62 -0.30 16.93
N VAL A 232 -1.28 -1.08 16.10
CA VAL A 232 -0.65 -2.02 15.16
C VAL A 232 -1.14 -1.74 13.75
N VAL A 233 -0.21 -1.67 12.80
CA VAL A 233 -0.47 -1.61 11.36
C VAL A 233 -0.08 -2.96 10.77
N ASP A 234 -1.03 -3.74 10.31
CA ASP A 234 -0.78 -5.00 9.60
C ASP A 234 -1.04 -4.85 8.10
N MET A 235 0.01 -5.04 7.32
CA MET A 235 -0.01 -5.09 5.88
C MET A 235 -0.33 -6.51 5.44
N VAL A 236 -1.57 -6.76 5.08
CA VAL A 236 -1.98 -8.06 4.55
C VAL A 236 -1.71 -8.08 3.05
N MET A 237 -0.80 -8.94 2.63
CA MET A 237 -0.39 -9.08 1.24
C MET A 237 -1.39 -9.91 0.43
N LYS A 238 -1.38 -9.72 -0.90
CA LYS A 238 -2.29 -10.44 -1.82
C LYS A 238 -2.23 -11.95 -1.61
N ASP A 239 -3.41 -12.56 -1.63
CA ASP A 239 -3.61 -14.00 -1.49
C ASP A 239 -4.06 -14.66 -2.80
N ALA A 240 -3.93 -15.98 -2.89
CA ALA A 240 -4.36 -16.75 -4.05
C ALA A 240 -5.87 -16.57 -4.29
N PRO A 241 -6.29 -16.10 -5.47
CA PRO A 241 -7.70 -15.97 -5.82
C PRO A 241 -8.32 -17.35 -6.02
N SER A 242 -9.65 -17.42 -5.88
CA SER A 242 -10.43 -18.66 -6.09
C SER A 242 -10.36 -19.19 -7.54
N ARG A 243 -10.00 -18.32 -8.50
CA ARG A 243 -9.85 -18.66 -9.92
C ARG A 243 -8.57 -18.06 -10.46
N PHE A 244 -8.07 -18.60 -11.57
CA PHE A 244 -6.94 -18.03 -12.26
C PHE A 244 -7.18 -16.55 -12.56
N GLN A 245 -6.31 -15.69 -12.05
CA GLN A 245 -6.39 -14.25 -12.20
C GLN A 245 -5.01 -13.66 -12.47
N ILE A 246 -4.95 -12.78 -13.45
CA ILE A 246 -3.82 -11.90 -13.70
C ILE A 246 -4.33 -10.47 -13.51
N GLN A 247 -3.63 -9.70 -12.69
CA GLN A 247 -3.87 -8.27 -12.53
C GLN A 247 -2.59 -7.53 -12.90
N ALA A 248 -2.69 -6.58 -13.80
CA ALA A 248 -1.59 -5.70 -14.18
C ALA A 248 -2.08 -4.25 -14.10
N ASN A 249 -1.23 -3.40 -13.57
CA ASN A 249 -1.44 -1.96 -13.55
C ASN A 249 -0.19 -1.26 -14.01
N ALA A 250 -0.37 -0.12 -14.68
CA ALA A 250 0.70 0.77 -15.07
C ALA A 250 0.20 2.21 -14.97
N ALA A 251 1.02 3.08 -14.40
CA ALA A 251 0.73 4.50 -14.31
C ALA A 251 1.97 5.31 -14.68
N ILE A 252 1.74 6.44 -15.34
CA ILE A 252 2.74 7.44 -15.66
C ILE A 252 2.27 8.74 -15.05
N GLY A 253 3.19 9.46 -14.43
CA GLY A 253 2.90 10.73 -13.78
C GLY A 253 4.06 11.70 -13.86
N ALA A 254 3.86 12.89 -13.32
CA ALA A 254 4.88 13.90 -13.20
C ALA A 254 4.72 14.67 -11.89
N SER A 255 5.82 15.19 -11.35
CA SER A 255 5.77 16.07 -10.19
C SER A 255 5.42 17.50 -10.66
N ASP A 256 4.37 18.09 -10.08
CA ASP A 256 3.98 19.46 -10.37
C ASP A 256 5.14 20.44 -10.12
N TYR A 257 5.95 20.17 -9.11
CA TYR A 257 7.11 20.99 -8.76
C TYR A 257 8.08 21.21 -9.93
N PHE A 258 8.33 20.16 -10.73
CA PHE A 258 9.22 20.26 -11.89
C PHE A 258 8.48 20.66 -13.16
N TRP A 259 7.34 20.03 -13.42
CA TRP A 259 6.65 20.12 -14.71
C TRP A 259 5.72 21.34 -14.84
N LYS A 260 5.08 21.73 -13.73
CA LYS A 260 4.16 22.86 -13.72
C LYS A 260 4.83 24.13 -13.22
N ASP A 261 5.57 24.03 -12.11
CA ASP A 261 6.21 25.19 -11.50
C ASP A 261 7.55 25.52 -12.14
N GLY A 262 8.04 24.68 -13.08
CA GLY A 262 9.25 24.90 -13.86
C GLY A 262 10.53 24.93 -13.02
N ARG A 263 10.55 24.25 -11.87
CA ARG A 263 11.72 24.16 -11.02
C ARG A 263 12.71 23.14 -11.57
N ASP A 264 13.98 23.43 -11.44
CA ASP A 264 15.05 22.57 -11.89
C ASP A 264 15.16 21.31 -11.05
N TYR A 265 15.41 20.18 -11.70
CA TYR A 265 15.78 18.93 -11.07
C TYR A 265 17.30 18.93 -10.80
N LEU A 266 17.66 18.83 -9.53
CA LEU A 266 19.04 18.89 -9.08
C LEU A 266 19.64 17.50 -9.00
N THR A 267 20.87 17.34 -9.51
CA THR A 267 21.69 16.13 -9.38
C THR A 267 23.10 16.50 -8.94
N SER A 268 23.91 15.51 -8.60
CA SER A 268 25.33 15.71 -8.30
C SER A 268 26.21 15.06 -9.34
N ASN A 269 27.47 15.48 -9.41
CA ASN A 269 28.50 14.86 -10.25
C ASN A 269 29.04 13.54 -9.69
N ARG A 270 28.56 13.09 -8.52
CA ARG A 270 29.02 11.85 -7.88
C ARG A 270 28.51 10.64 -8.67
N SER A 271 29.42 9.88 -9.25
CA SER A 271 29.12 8.64 -9.96
C SER A 271 29.72 7.40 -9.30
N ASP A 272 30.58 7.58 -8.30
CA ASP A 272 31.41 6.52 -7.74
C ASP A 272 31.25 6.44 -6.22
N TYR A 273 30.11 5.82 -5.82
CA TYR A 273 29.70 5.70 -4.43
C TYR A 273 30.23 4.46 -3.72
N THR A 274 31.01 3.61 -4.42
CA THR A 274 31.45 2.33 -3.89
C THR A 274 32.89 2.32 -3.42
N LYS A 275 33.62 3.45 -3.56
CA LYS A 275 35.00 3.53 -3.13
C LYS A 275 35.11 3.55 -1.62
N LYS A 276 36.05 2.76 -1.13
CA LYS A 276 36.43 2.79 0.28
C LYS A 276 36.95 4.18 0.64
N SER A 277 36.56 4.65 1.83
CA SER A 277 37.17 5.84 2.42
C SER A 277 38.67 5.62 2.62
N PRO A 278 39.48 6.68 2.75
CA PRO A 278 40.92 6.51 3.09
C PRO A 278 41.16 5.69 4.35
N TYR A 279 40.29 5.84 5.35
CA TYR A 279 40.31 5.04 6.56
C TYR A 279 40.08 3.54 6.30
N GLU A 280 39.06 3.19 5.50
CA GLU A 280 38.76 1.79 5.14
C GLU A 280 39.82 1.19 4.22
N ALA A 281 40.47 2.01 3.40
CA ALA A 281 41.50 1.57 2.47
C ALA A 281 42.87 1.36 3.14
N PHE A 282 43.24 2.22 4.10
CA PHE A 282 44.60 2.31 4.64
C PHE A 282 44.65 2.11 6.16
N GLY A 283 43.53 1.93 6.83
CA GLY A 283 43.44 1.68 8.29
C GLY A 283 43.27 2.96 9.13
N LYS A 284 42.92 2.73 10.39
CA LYS A 284 42.52 3.80 11.33
C LYS A 284 43.60 4.85 11.64
N ASP A 285 44.87 4.50 11.50
CA ASP A 285 45.97 5.39 11.80
C ASP A 285 46.44 6.21 10.58
N TYR A 286 45.82 5.99 9.43
CA TYR A 286 46.15 6.72 8.22
C TYR A 286 45.66 8.17 8.30
N LYS A 287 46.53 9.11 7.98
CA LYS A 287 46.23 10.53 7.85
C LYS A 287 45.89 10.84 6.40
N ALA A 288 44.58 11.00 6.12
CA ALA A 288 44.10 11.27 4.78
C ALA A 288 44.72 12.56 4.19
N GLN A 289 45.12 12.48 2.93
CA GLN A 289 45.64 13.58 2.15
C GLN A 289 44.54 14.08 1.16
N MET A 290 44.62 15.33 0.71
CA MET A 290 43.67 15.83 -0.31
C MET A 290 43.70 14.99 -1.62
N SER A 291 44.85 14.40 -1.94
CA SER A 291 45.01 13.50 -3.09
C SER A 291 44.20 12.19 -3.00
N ASP A 292 43.81 11.79 -1.79
CA ASP A 292 43.00 10.59 -1.57
C ASP A 292 41.53 10.82 -1.99
N PHE A 293 41.08 12.08 -2.01
CA PHE A 293 39.75 12.52 -2.41
C PHE A 293 39.73 12.88 -3.91
N LYS A 294 39.90 11.85 -4.77
CA LYS A 294 40.10 12.02 -6.21
C LYS A 294 38.95 12.67 -6.96
N ASN A 295 37.76 12.69 -6.39
CA ASN A 295 36.55 13.14 -7.09
C ASN A 295 36.22 14.62 -6.87
N GLY A 296 37.02 15.35 -6.12
CA GLY A 296 36.76 16.75 -5.79
C GLY A 296 35.48 16.96 -4.98
N PRO A 297 35.06 18.19 -4.76
CA PRO A 297 33.83 18.50 -4.07
C PRO A 297 32.59 18.08 -4.85
N VAL A 298 31.49 17.83 -4.16
CA VAL A 298 30.18 17.61 -4.79
C VAL A 298 29.81 18.84 -5.60
N GLN A 299 29.67 18.68 -6.90
CA GLN A 299 29.17 19.73 -7.79
C GLN A 299 27.71 19.53 -8.07
N LEU A 300 26.92 20.58 -7.87
CA LEU A 300 25.52 20.62 -8.21
C LEU A 300 25.38 20.70 -9.74
N LYS A 301 24.49 19.87 -10.29
CA LYS A 301 24.06 19.96 -11.69
C LYS A 301 22.56 20.20 -11.70
N SER A 302 22.13 21.13 -12.55
CA SER A 302 20.73 21.45 -12.76
C SER A 302 20.26 20.90 -14.11
N HIS A 303 19.09 20.32 -14.12
CA HIS A 303 18.39 19.82 -15.30
C HIS A 303 16.97 20.39 -15.30
N SER A 304 16.50 20.83 -16.44
CA SER A 304 15.17 21.46 -16.53
C SER A 304 14.03 20.52 -16.12
N LEU A 305 14.11 19.26 -16.49
CA LEU A 305 13.06 18.27 -16.15
C LEU A 305 13.66 16.90 -15.84
N PRO A 306 13.12 16.18 -14.83
CA PRO A 306 13.40 14.75 -14.63
C PRO A 306 12.62 13.89 -15.64
N ALA A 307 12.94 12.61 -15.71
CA ALA A 307 12.08 11.64 -16.38
C ALA A 307 10.68 11.58 -15.74
N PRO A 308 9.63 11.22 -16.51
CA PRO A 308 8.32 10.97 -15.93
C PRO A 308 8.36 9.87 -14.86
N ASN A 309 7.49 9.99 -13.85
CA ASN A 309 7.27 8.95 -12.88
C ASN A 309 6.62 7.75 -13.53
N PHE A 310 7.03 6.56 -13.15
CA PHE A 310 6.47 5.30 -13.62
C PHE A 310 6.17 4.38 -12.44
N ILE A 311 4.99 3.78 -12.47
CA ILE A 311 4.56 2.77 -11.52
C ILE A 311 4.03 1.60 -12.31
N GLY A 312 4.49 0.38 -12.02
CA GLY A 312 4.01 -0.84 -12.63
C GLY A 312 3.86 -1.95 -11.61
N GLY A 313 2.75 -2.66 -11.68
CA GLY A 313 2.46 -3.80 -10.83
C GLY A 313 1.90 -4.97 -11.63
N LEU A 314 2.28 -6.18 -11.26
CA LEU A 314 1.78 -7.42 -11.83
C LEU A 314 1.51 -8.42 -10.71
N SER A 315 0.37 -9.06 -10.75
CA SER A 315 0.11 -10.20 -9.88
C SER A 315 -0.60 -11.31 -10.64
N ILE A 316 -0.22 -12.56 -10.33
CA ILE A 316 -0.79 -13.77 -10.91
C ILE A 316 -1.06 -14.77 -9.79
N GLY A 317 -2.25 -15.34 -9.80
CA GLY A 317 -2.64 -16.33 -8.80
C GLY A 317 -3.68 -17.30 -9.32
N ASN A 318 -3.72 -18.44 -8.65
CA ASN A 318 -4.70 -19.50 -8.93
C ASN A 318 -4.82 -20.44 -7.73
N ARG A 319 -5.91 -21.25 -7.73
CA ARG A 319 -6.06 -22.40 -6.85
C ARG A 319 -6.14 -23.68 -7.65
N PHE A 320 -5.53 -24.73 -7.11
CA PHE A 320 -5.41 -26.06 -7.70
C PHE A 320 -5.97 -27.10 -6.73
N TRP A 321 -6.20 -28.33 -7.21
CA TRP A 321 -6.63 -29.47 -6.40
C TRP A 321 -7.93 -29.22 -5.63
N ASN A 322 -8.98 -28.78 -6.31
CA ASN A 322 -10.26 -28.42 -5.70
C ASN A 322 -10.07 -27.38 -4.57
N ASP A 323 -9.41 -26.27 -4.91
CA ASP A 323 -9.12 -25.11 -4.05
C ASP A 323 -8.20 -25.41 -2.83
N ARG A 324 -7.56 -26.56 -2.80
CA ARG A 324 -6.66 -26.93 -1.70
C ARG A 324 -5.30 -26.26 -1.75
N LEU A 325 -4.74 -26.05 -2.93
CA LEU A 325 -3.43 -25.42 -3.12
C LEU A 325 -3.62 -24.03 -3.75
N GLY A 326 -3.36 -23.01 -2.99
CA GLY A 326 -3.29 -21.63 -3.47
C GLY A 326 -1.86 -21.23 -3.84
N VAL A 327 -1.71 -20.55 -4.97
CA VAL A 327 -0.43 -19.98 -5.43
C VAL A 327 -0.65 -18.53 -5.81
N MET A 328 0.14 -17.64 -5.24
CA MET A 328 0.13 -16.21 -5.54
C MET A 328 1.55 -15.69 -5.75
N LEU A 329 1.74 -14.96 -6.83
CA LEU A 329 2.95 -14.21 -7.14
C LEU A 329 2.57 -12.77 -7.44
N ALA A 330 3.27 -11.82 -6.85
CA ALA A 330 3.07 -10.41 -7.16
C ALA A 330 4.40 -9.66 -7.17
N GLY A 331 4.49 -8.65 -8.03
CA GLY A 331 5.64 -7.76 -8.13
C GLY A 331 5.21 -6.34 -8.46
N SER A 332 5.98 -5.36 -8.00
CA SER A 332 5.77 -3.94 -8.28
C SER A 332 7.11 -3.23 -8.47
N VAL A 333 7.14 -2.28 -9.38
CA VAL A 333 8.27 -1.38 -9.63
C VAL A 333 7.76 0.04 -9.67
N GLN A 334 8.42 0.95 -8.97
CA GLN A 334 8.10 2.36 -8.90
C GLN A 334 9.36 3.18 -9.13
N ASN A 335 9.30 4.12 -10.05
CA ASN A 335 10.36 5.08 -10.36
C ASN A 335 9.77 6.48 -10.21
N VAL A 336 10.10 7.16 -9.12
CA VAL A 336 9.42 8.40 -8.72
C VAL A 336 10.43 9.53 -8.50
N PHE A 337 10.19 10.64 -9.17
CA PHE A 337 10.94 11.89 -8.98
C PHE A 337 10.08 12.89 -8.22
N ARG A 338 10.63 13.48 -7.16
CA ARG A 338 9.95 14.44 -6.30
C ARG A 338 10.84 15.64 -6.02
N GLY A 339 10.23 16.80 -5.88
CA GLY A 339 10.89 18.01 -5.46
C GLY A 339 10.06 18.78 -4.44
N THR A 340 10.74 19.53 -3.59
CA THR A 340 10.08 20.44 -2.64
C THR A 340 11.01 21.57 -2.28
N GLU A 341 10.41 22.70 -1.94
CA GLU A 341 11.09 23.90 -1.44
C GLU A 341 10.59 24.19 -0.03
N ARG A 342 11.50 24.59 0.85
CA ARG A 342 11.16 24.96 2.22
C ARG A 342 11.95 26.16 2.68
N THR A 343 11.27 27.08 3.36
CA THR A 343 11.89 28.14 4.13
C THR A 343 11.93 27.73 5.60
N TYR A 344 13.08 27.86 6.22
CA TYR A 344 13.29 27.59 7.63
C TYR A 344 13.92 28.81 8.29
N ASN A 345 13.30 29.29 9.37
CA ASN A 345 13.76 30.47 10.10
C ASN A 345 14.07 30.10 11.55
N SER A 346 15.23 30.47 12.03
CA SER A 346 15.54 30.49 13.45
C SER A 346 15.34 31.90 13.99
N VAL A 347 14.58 32.01 15.08
CA VAL A 347 14.26 33.28 15.72
C VAL A 347 14.94 33.34 17.06
N LYS A 348 15.56 34.48 17.40
CA LYS A 348 16.15 34.72 18.70
C LYS A 348 15.67 36.04 19.27
N MET A 349 15.76 36.19 20.58
CA MET A 349 15.49 37.44 21.30
C MET A 349 16.77 38.25 21.36
N ALA A 350 16.69 39.52 21.00
CA ALA A 350 17.82 40.45 21.12
C ALA A 350 18.17 40.64 22.61
N SER A 351 19.45 40.63 22.91
CA SER A 351 19.91 40.80 24.29
C SER A 351 19.57 42.20 24.80
N GLY A 352 18.77 42.27 25.87
CA GLY A 352 18.33 43.54 26.46
C GLY A 352 17.13 44.22 25.81
N GLU A 353 16.51 43.59 24.82
CA GLU A 353 15.31 44.10 24.15
C GLU A 353 14.18 43.08 24.19
N GLN A 354 12.92 43.53 24.11
CA GLN A 354 11.74 42.66 23.98
C GLN A 354 11.42 42.32 22.51
N ALA A 355 12.40 42.49 21.63
CA ALA A 355 12.24 42.27 20.19
C ALA A 355 12.87 40.95 19.75
N MET A 356 12.16 40.22 18.90
CA MET A 356 12.66 39.01 18.24
C MET A 356 13.25 39.37 16.87
N TYR A 357 14.31 38.70 16.48
CA TYR A 357 14.88 38.83 15.13
C TYR A 357 15.14 37.44 14.52
N ILE A 358 15.18 37.35 13.22
CA ILE A 358 15.55 36.13 12.50
C ILE A 358 17.07 36.03 12.52
N SER A 359 17.60 35.10 13.28
CA SER A 359 19.03 34.83 13.40
C SER A 359 19.59 34.00 12.26
N ASN A 360 18.75 33.14 11.65
CA ASN A 360 19.13 32.32 10.50
C ASN A 360 17.89 32.16 9.57
N LEU A 361 18.06 32.51 8.32
CA LEU A 361 17.08 32.34 7.24
C LEU A 361 17.63 31.32 6.26
N GLN A 362 16.91 30.24 6.01
CA GLN A 362 17.34 29.17 5.12
C GLN A 362 16.30 28.92 4.05
N HIS A 363 16.75 28.86 2.80
CA HIS A 363 15.97 28.38 1.66
C HIS A 363 16.53 27.03 1.22
N ARG A 364 15.74 25.98 1.35
CA ARG A 364 16.13 24.63 1.06
C ARG A 364 15.35 24.07 -0.13
N TYR A 365 16.08 23.56 -1.11
CA TYR A 365 15.56 22.91 -2.31
C TYR A 365 15.93 21.43 -2.26
N TYR A 366 14.94 20.59 -2.48
CA TYR A 366 15.12 19.13 -2.48
C TYR A 366 14.77 18.56 -3.84
N SER A 367 15.61 17.70 -4.35
CA SER A 367 15.35 16.85 -5.50
C SER A 367 15.63 15.42 -5.12
N ILE A 368 14.64 14.54 -5.28
CA ILE A 368 14.69 13.16 -4.83
C ILE A 368 14.26 12.25 -5.98
N HIS A 369 14.99 11.16 -6.12
CA HIS A 369 14.69 10.07 -7.03
C HIS A 369 14.63 8.76 -6.26
N ASP A 370 13.48 8.15 -6.20
CA ASP A 370 13.24 6.86 -5.56
C ASP A 370 12.95 5.79 -6.61
N LEU A 371 13.73 4.73 -6.57
CA LEU A 371 13.49 3.50 -7.32
C LEU A 371 13.17 2.39 -6.32
N THR A 372 11.91 1.98 -6.28
CA THR A 372 11.42 0.92 -5.40
C THR A 372 11.00 -0.29 -6.22
N ALA A 373 11.45 -1.47 -5.84
CA ALA A 373 10.99 -2.74 -6.37
C ALA A 373 10.60 -3.67 -5.24
N GLY A 374 9.47 -4.32 -5.37
CA GLY A 374 8.98 -5.28 -4.40
C GLY A 374 8.36 -6.50 -5.08
N ALA A 375 8.50 -7.65 -4.45
CA ALA A 375 7.86 -8.87 -4.89
C ALA A 375 7.48 -9.74 -3.69
N HIS A 376 6.40 -10.50 -3.83
CA HIS A 376 6.08 -11.54 -2.87
C HIS A 376 5.56 -12.79 -3.57
N ALA A 377 5.74 -13.93 -2.90
CA ALA A 377 5.21 -15.22 -3.27
C ALA A 377 4.51 -15.85 -2.07
N LYS A 378 3.31 -16.37 -2.26
CA LYS A 378 2.56 -17.10 -1.23
C LYS A 378 2.09 -18.42 -1.78
N LEU A 379 2.29 -19.47 -1.00
CA LEU A 379 1.72 -20.81 -1.18
C LEU A 379 0.87 -21.12 0.04
N ASP A 380 -0.36 -21.55 -0.17
CA ASP A 380 -1.20 -22.07 0.91
C ASP A 380 -1.76 -23.45 0.54
N LEU A 381 -1.70 -24.37 1.49
CA LEU A 381 -2.24 -25.71 1.35
C LEU A 381 -3.28 -25.94 2.45
N THR A 382 -4.53 -26.17 2.03
CA THR A 382 -5.66 -26.46 2.92
C THR A 382 -6.08 -27.90 2.77
N LEU A 383 -5.95 -28.66 3.86
CA LEU A 383 -6.39 -30.04 3.99
C LEU A 383 -7.46 -30.14 5.09
N PRO A 384 -8.29 -31.20 5.13
CA PRO A 384 -9.26 -31.35 6.22
C PRO A 384 -8.58 -31.26 7.60
N GLY A 385 -8.92 -30.24 8.39
CA GLY A 385 -8.34 -29.97 9.70
C GLY A 385 -6.93 -29.39 9.72
N HIS A 386 -6.30 -29.12 8.57
CA HIS A 386 -4.93 -28.60 8.51
C HIS A 386 -4.79 -27.51 7.46
N LYS A 387 -4.08 -26.43 7.80
CA LYS A 387 -3.70 -25.37 6.86
C LYS A 387 -2.21 -25.07 7.02
N LEU A 388 -1.49 -25.03 5.90
CA LEU A 388 -0.09 -24.62 5.83
C LEU A 388 0.00 -23.40 4.91
N GLU A 389 0.74 -22.39 5.31
CA GLU A 389 0.96 -21.16 4.53
C GLU A 389 2.46 -20.86 4.52
N TRP A 390 3.02 -20.73 3.33
CA TRP A 390 4.40 -20.29 3.14
C TRP A 390 4.40 -18.97 2.37
N TYR A 391 4.92 -17.93 2.99
CA TYR A 391 4.98 -16.58 2.46
C TYR A 391 6.43 -16.09 2.38
N ASN A 392 6.76 -15.45 1.27
CA ASN A 392 8.07 -14.85 1.03
C ASN A 392 7.88 -13.44 0.48
N MET A 393 8.69 -12.50 0.92
CA MET A 393 8.68 -11.11 0.45
C MET A 393 10.11 -10.59 0.32
N TYR A 394 10.33 -9.81 -0.72
CA TYR A 394 11.50 -8.98 -0.88
C TYR A 394 11.10 -7.60 -1.37
N VAL A 395 11.56 -6.57 -0.66
CA VAL A 395 11.38 -5.17 -1.06
C VAL A 395 12.74 -4.47 -1.01
N ARG A 396 13.02 -3.66 -2.02
CA ARG A 396 14.23 -2.83 -2.10
C ARG A 396 13.89 -1.45 -2.61
N THR A 397 14.36 -0.43 -1.90
CA THR A 397 14.28 0.97 -2.31
C THR A 397 15.68 1.55 -2.44
N ASN A 398 15.95 2.21 -3.54
CA ASN A 398 17.13 3.04 -3.72
C ASN A 398 16.67 4.49 -3.83
N SER A 399 17.05 5.30 -2.85
CA SER A 399 16.72 6.72 -2.77
C SER A 399 17.98 7.55 -3.02
N LYS A 400 17.89 8.47 -3.97
CA LYS A 400 18.94 9.46 -4.24
C LYS A 400 18.38 10.85 -4.03
N GLY A 401 18.97 11.59 -3.09
CA GLY A 401 18.52 12.93 -2.73
C GLY A 401 19.63 13.97 -2.87
N ILE A 402 19.28 15.11 -3.42
CA ILE A 402 20.08 16.34 -3.36
C ILE A 402 19.30 17.36 -2.55
N ARG A 403 19.98 17.98 -1.60
CA ARG A 403 19.51 19.18 -0.92
C ARG A 403 20.48 20.30 -1.23
N TYR A 404 19.98 21.37 -1.84
CA TYR A 404 20.65 22.66 -1.88
C TYR A 404 20.03 23.56 -0.82
N ASN A 405 20.86 24.17 0.00
CA ASN A 405 20.45 25.09 1.05
C ASN A 405 21.23 26.40 0.92
N ASN A 406 20.51 27.49 0.70
CA ASN A 406 21.06 28.83 0.82
C ASN A 406 20.63 29.39 2.18
N SER A 407 21.57 29.77 3.01
CA SER A 407 21.25 30.32 4.33
C SER A 407 21.99 31.61 4.62
N VAL A 408 21.30 32.50 5.32
CA VAL A 408 21.86 33.76 5.86
C VAL A 408 21.81 33.66 7.38
N ASN A 409 22.99 33.78 8.00
CA ASN A 409 23.14 33.71 9.44
C ASN A 409 23.74 35.06 9.93
N THR A 410 22.99 35.73 10.80
CA THR A 410 23.34 37.05 11.33
C THR A 410 24.00 36.99 12.73
N GLU A 411 24.19 35.79 13.27
CA GLU A 411 24.46 35.59 14.70
C GLU A 411 25.94 35.75 15.10
N TYR A 412 26.85 35.41 14.20
CA TYR A 412 28.25 35.21 14.56
C TYR A 412 29.17 36.45 14.30
N ILE A 413 28.65 37.43 13.67
CA ILE A 413 29.45 38.57 13.25
C ILE A 413 28.71 39.83 13.66
N GLY A 414 29.33 40.76 14.38
CA GLY A 414 28.70 41.94 14.95
C GLY A 414 27.70 42.69 14.02
N ALA A 415 27.06 43.73 14.48
CA ALA A 415 25.85 44.31 13.89
C ALA A 415 25.91 44.63 12.38
N ASP A 416 27.11 44.71 11.79
CA ASP A 416 27.34 45.14 10.41
C ASP A 416 27.78 44.00 9.46
N SER A 417 27.71 42.74 9.88
CA SER A 417 28.12 41.62 9.04
C SER A 417 27.24 40.38 9.24
N TYR A 418 27.17 39.55 8.20
CA TYR A 418 26.46 38.27 8.23
C TYR A 418 27.24 37.23 7.42
N THR A 419 26.98 35.97 7.69
CA THR A 419 27.48 34.87 6.85
C THR A 419 26.38 34.38 5.91
N GLN A 420 26.75 34.12 4.68
CA GLN A 420 25.92 33.45 3.70
C GLN A 420 26.56 32.09 3.40
N ASP A 421 25.79 31.00 3.63
CA ASP A 421 26.21 29.65 3.37
C ASP A 421 25.45 29.06 2.20
N ASP A 422 26.16 28.51 1.25
CA ASP A 422 25.64 27.67 0.17
C ASP A 422 26.05 26.22 0.46
N GLU A 423 25.09 25.41 0.89
CA GLU A 423 25.32 24.01 1.23
C GLU A 423 24.71 23.09 0.18
N VAL A 424 25.50 22.14 -0.30
CA VAL A 424 25.04 21.02 -1.13
C VAL A 424 25.19 19.73 -0.35
N ARG A 425 24.10 19.03 -0.15
CA ARG A 425 24.08 17.70 0.43
C ARG A 425 23.66 16.68 -0.64
N SER A 426 24.50 15.66 -0.85
CA SER A 426 24.16 14.48 -1.65
C SER A 426 23.99 13.28 -0.71
N LEU A 427 22.89 12.56 -0.87
CA LEU A 427 22.57 11.36 -0.10
C LEU A 427 22.08 10.28 -1.05
N SER A 428 22.67 9.10 -0.96
CA SER A 428 22.15 7.89 -1.62
C SER A 428 21.98 6.82 -0.55
N THR A 429 20.76 6.32 -0.40
CA THR A 429 20.41 5.29 0.58
C THR A 429 19.76 4.13 -0.13
N THR A 430 20.21 2.92 0.16
CA THR A 430 19.58 1.69 -0.30
C THR A 430 19.05 0.93 0.90
N GLN A 431 17.76 0.70 0.95
CA GLN A 431 17.09 -0.10 1.98
C GLN A 431 16.51 -1.35 1.36
N SER A 432 16.64 -2.48 2.03
CA SER A 432 16.04 -3.75 1.61
C SER A 432 15.52 -4.56 2.80
N ILE A 433 14.41 -5.25 2.59
CA ILE A 433 13.81 -6.18 3.54
C ILE A 433 13.53 -7.49 2.82
N PHE A 434 14.02 -8.58 3.38
CA PHE A 434 13.61 -9.94 3.04
C PHE A 434 12.90 -10.55 4.22
N ALA A 435 11.77 -11.21 3.98
CA ALA A 435 11.05 -11.96 5.00
C ALA A 435 10.47 -13.24 4.42
N THR A 436 10.63 -14.33 5.13
CA THR A 436 9.96 -15.61 4.86
C THR A 436 9.27 -16.10 6.11
N ASN A 437 8.06 -16.60 5.96
CA ASN A 437 7.21 -17.06 7.06
C ASN A 437 6.53 -18.36 6.66
N LEU A 438 6.65 -19.37 7.50
CA LEU A 438 5.92 -20.63 7.40
C LEU A 438 4.95 -20.74 8.59
N LYS A 439 3.67 -20.84 8.30
CA LYS A 439 2.59 -20.97 9.29
C LYS A 439 1.87 -22.29 9.14
N GLY A 440 1.49 -22.89 10.26
CA GLY A 440 0.61 -24.06 10.29
C GLY A 440 -0.52 -23.87 11.30
N THR A 441 -1.74 -24.19 10.87
CA THR A 441 -2.93 -24.26 11.70
C THR A 441 -3.50 -25.66 11.62
N HIS A 442 -3.70 -26.32 12.76
CA HIS A 442 -4.11 -27.70 12.85
C HIS A 442 -5.27 -27.84 13.85
N HIS A 443 -6.45 -28.18 13.36
CA HIS A 443 -7.60 -28.55 14.19
C HIS A 443 -7.46 -30.04 14.54
N LEU A 444 -6.81 -30.34 15.68
CA LEU A 444 -6.52 -31.73 16.10
C LEU A 444 -7.76 -32.40 16.68
N THR A 445 -8.64 -31.62 17.34
CA THR A 445 -9.95 -32.07 17.82
C THR A 445 -10.96 -30.91 17.61
N LYS A 446 -12.24 -31.13 17.94
CA LYS A 446 -13.26 -30.09 17.87
C LYS A 446 -12.95 -28.88 18.78
N ASP A 447 -12.27 -29.12 19.90
CA ASP A 447 -12.00 -28.13 20.94
C ASP A 447 -10.52 -27.73 21.02
N PHE A 448 -9.64 -28.35 20.21
CA PHE A 448 -8.20 -28.09 20.26
C PHE A 448 -7.63 -27.74 18.88
N THR A 449 -7.16 -26.50 18.78
CA THR A 449 -6.45 -25.98 17.59
C THR A 449 -5.01 -25.65 17.97
N LEU A 450 -4.07 -26.10 17.17
CA LEU A 450 -2.65 -25.80 17.28
C LEU A 450 -2.24 -24.85 16.15
N ASP A 451 -1.78 -23.65 16.51
CA ASP A 451 -1.18 -22.68 15.60
C ASP A 451 0.31 -22.56 15.89
N TRP A 452 1.13 -22.58 14.84
CA TRP A 452 2.56 -22.34 14.94
C TRP A 452 3.05 -21.51 13.75
N SER A 453 4.15 -20.79 13.95
CA SER A 453 4.81 -20.06 12.87
C SER A 453 6.33 -20.07 13.06
N GLY A 454 7.04 -20.20 11.94
CA GLY A 454 8.48 -20.02 11.84
C GLY A 454 8.78 -18.85 10.91
N VAL A 455 9.59 -17.88 11.38
CA VAL A 455 9.89 -16.65 10.65
C VAL A 455 11.39 -16.49 10.53
N PHE A 456 11.86 -16.16 9.34
CA PHE A 456 13.18 -15.61 9.11
C PHE A 456 13.06 -14.30 8.36
N SER A 457 13.70 -13.24 8.87
CA SER A 457 13.67 -11.94 8.21
C SER A 457 15.00 -11.22 8.37
N GLN A 458 15.37 -10.45 7.34
CA GLN A 458 16.57 -9.64 7.30
C GLN A 458 16.25 -8.29 6.68
N ALA A 459 16.73 -7.24 7.35
CA ALA A 459 16.69 -5.88 6.81
C ALA A 459 18.10 -5.34 6.70
N LYS A 460 18.34 -4.50 5.69
CA LYS A 460 19.66 -3.92 5.40
C LYS A 460 19.47 -2.49 4.92
N GLU A 461 20.33 -1.59 5.44
CA GLU A 461 20.53 -0.25 4.91
C GLU A 461 21.99 -0.07 4.48
N GLU A 462 22.18 0.61 3.39
CA GLU A 462 23.48 1.00 2.86
C GLU A 462 23.41 2.47 2.41
N ASP A 463 24.33 3.29 2.89
CA ASP A 463 24.50 4.67 2.47
C ASP A 463 25.78 4.81 1.62
N PRO A 464 25.72 4.47 0.33
CA PRO A 464 26.90 4.56 -0.53
C PRO A 464 27.39 6.00 -0.76
N ASP A 465 26.52 6.99 -0.56
CA ASP A 465 26.90 8.40 -0.57
C ASP A 465 26.20 9.17 0.54
N ARG A 466 26.99 9.86 1.36
CA ARG A 466 26.51 10.83 2.36
C ARG A 466 27.52 11.98 2.41
N THR A 467 27.37 12.93 1.50
CA THR A 467 28.34 14.02 1.30
C THR A 467 27.71 15.36 1.57
N TYR A 468 28.46 16.23 2.24
CA TYR A 468 28.08 17.62 2.53
C TYR A 468 29.21 18.52 2.09
N VAL A 469 28.89 19.59 1.41
CA VAL A 469 29.81 20.68 1.06
C VAL A 469 29.16 21.99 1.39
N THR A 470 29.80 22.81 2.18
CA THR A 470 29.34 24.15 2.54
C THR A 470 30.38 25.17 2.08
N LEU A 471 29.94 26.17 1.35
CA LEU A 471 30.72 27.33 1.00
C LEU A 471 30.19 28.51 1.82
N THR A 472 31.03 29.07 2.69
CA THR A 472 30.66 30.18 3.56
C THR A 472 31.30 31.45 3.05
N ASN A 473 30.47 32.45 2.80
CA ASN A 473 30.88 33.84 2.48
C ASN A 473 30.58 34.74 3.68
N THR A 474 31.54 35.53 4.09
CA THR A 474 31.32 36.60 5.07
C THR A 474 31.05 37.89 4.33
N VAL A 475 29.88 38.49 4.57
CA VAL A 475 29.49 39.79 3.97
C VAL A 475 29.57 40.85 5.08
N SER A 476 30.45 41.80 4.90
CA SER A 476 30.55 42.96 5.80
C SER A 476 29.81 44.14 5.15
N ARG A 477 28.87 44.77 5.86
CA ARG A 477 28.34 46.07 5.48
C ARG A 477 29.38 47.11 5.83
N LYS A 478 30.04 47.69 4.85
CA LYS A 478 30.74 48.95 5.09
C LYS A 478 29.67 49.99 5.35
N ALA A 479 29.71 50.66 6.51
CA ALA A 479 29.00 51.91 6.67
C ALA A 479 29.58 52.90 5.63
N GLU A 480 28.76 53.33 4.66
CA GLU A 480 29.08 54.52 3.85
C GLU A 480 28.96 55.74 4.69
#